data_1976d14ef4a041ac426d0a13aade2333
#
_entry.id   1976d14ef4a041ac426d0a13aade2333
#
_cell.length_a   1.000
_cell.length_b   1.000
_cell.length_c   1.000
_cell.angle_alpha   90.00
_cell.angle_beta   90.00
_cell.angle_gamma   90.00
#
_symmetry.space_group_name_H-M   'P 1'
#
loop_
_entity.id
_entity.type
_entity.pdbx_description
1 polymer ?
#
loop_
_entity_poly.entity_id
_entity_poly.type
_entity_poly.pdbx_seq_one_letter_code
_entity_poly.pdbx_strand_id
1 'polypeptide(L)'
;MIKMYIHSGSGNHGCEAIVRATKKMLDCPMELYSSNPEDDMKYHIDNVVILKDDTQPKLKKKSFFYIKAAIVHKFTSNDYYFYIDKHRKFLTKVKKNDICLSIGGDNYCYAGREILSAVNKELHKKGVKTVLWGCSIDEEALSNPAIIEDLKRYNLITVRETLSQKLLTNVGIISNVRLVADPAFLLEKTEVTLPGHFLEKNTVGINLSSTVMRRETKAGITRK
;
A
#
# COMPACT_ATOMS: atom_id res chain seq x y z
N MET A 1 7.22 -4.48 17.71
CA MET A 1 7.14 -5.32 16.51
C MET A 1 6.87 -4.43 15.31
N ILE A 2 7.51 -4.70 14.17
CA ILE A 2 7.17 -4.03 12.90
C ILE A 2 6.01 -4.78 12.25
N LYS A 3 5.00 -4.04 11.81
CA LYS A 3 3.81 -4.58 11.14
C LYS A 3 3.62 -3.88 9.81
N MET A 4 3.68 -4.63 8.72
CA MET A 4 3.38 -4.15 7.37
C MET A 4 1.91 -4.38 7.06
N TYR A 5 1.25 -3.41 6.44
CA TYR A 5 -0.18 -3.45 6.11
C TYR A 5 -0.47 -2.75 4.77
N ILE A 6 -1.69 -2.88 4.26
CA ILE A 6 -2.09 -2.46 2.90
C ILE A 6 -1.31 -3.22 1.82
N HIS A 7 -1.17 -4.52 2.02
CA HIS A 7 -0.57 -5.42 1.05
C HIS A 7 -1.65 -6.26 0.38
N SER A 8 -1.68 -6.23 -0.96
CA SER A 8 -2.73 -6.88 -1.75
C SER A 8 -2.31 -8.25 -2.31
N GLY A 9 -1.15 -8.75 -1.91
CA GLY A 9 -0.58 -10.02 -2.35
C GLY A 9 0.61 -9.84 -3.29
N SER A 10 1.44 -10.87 -3.35
CA SER A 10 2.70 -10.90 -4.12
C SER A 10 2.52 -11.25 -5.60
N GLY A 11 1.28 -11.48 -6.06
CA GLY A 11 0.94 -11.51 -7.49
C GLY A 11 1.28 -10.18 -8.19
N ASN A 12 1.36 -9.08 -7.43
CA ASN A 12 2.04 -7.87 -7.84
C ASN A 12 3.52 -7.94 -7.39
N HIS A 13 4.43 -8.25 -8.32
CA HIS A 13 5.85 -8.40 -8.02
C HIS A 13 6.51 -7.12 -7.49
N GLY A 14 5.97 -5.93 -7.77
CA GLY A 14 6.41 -4.69 -7.13
C GLY A 14 6.14 -4.70 -5.63
N CYS A 15 4.96 -5.16 -5.21
CA CYS A 15 4.61 -5.29 -3.80
C CYS A 15 5.46 -6.37 -3.11
N GLU A 16 5.70 -7.51 -3.77
CA GLU A 16 6.62 -8.56 -3.32
C GLU A 16 8.02 -8.01 -3.07
N ALA A 17 8.57 -7.27 -4.05
CA ALA A 17 9.90 -6.68 -3.97
C ALA A 17 10.04 -5.72 -2.78
N ILE A 18 9.05 -4.89 -2.53
CA ILE A 18 9.03 -3.98 -1.37
C ILE A 18 9.11 -4.78 -0.06
N VAL A 19 8.34 -5.87 0.09
CA VAL A 19 8.36 -6.70 1.31
C VAL A 19 9.74 -7.32 1.53
N ARG A 20 10.30 -7.96 0.51
CA ARG A 20 11.63 -8.62 0.58
C ARG A 20 12.73 -7.61 0.88
N ALA A 21 12.74 -6.48 0.18
CA ALA A 21 13.72 -5.41 0.39
C ALA A 21 13.60 -4.79 1.77
N THR A 22 12.39 -4.55 2.26
CA THR A 22 12.15 -4.03 3.61
C THR A 22 12.69 -4.98 4.67
N LYS A 23 12.44 -6.29 4.53
CA LYS A 23 13.00 -7.30 5.44
C LYS A 23 14.52 -7.32 5.40
N LYS A 24 15.14 -7.28 4.20
CA LYS A 24 16.60 -7.23 4.03
C LYS A 24 17.21 -5.98 4.69
N MET A 25 16.53 -4.82 4.55
CA MET A 25 17.01 -3.55 5.10
C MET A 25 16.95 -3.48 6.61
N LEU A 26 15.84 -3.90 7.20
CA LEU A 26 15.59 -3.72 8.64
C LEU A 26 16.04 -4.90 9.49
N ASP A 27 16.26 -6.06 8.89
CA ASP A 27 16.73 -7.31 9.50
C ASP A 27 16.19 -7.61 10.89
N CYS A 28 14.91 -7.45 11.08
CA CYS A 28 14.23 -7.71 12.35
C CYS A 28 12.96 -8.52 12.13
N PRO A 29 12.38 -9.13 13.17
CA PRO A 29 11.09 -9.81 13.05
C PRO A 29 9.98 -8.85 12.62
N MET A 30 9.23 -9.24 11.56
CA MET A 30 8.14 -8.46 10.98
C MET A 30 6.91 -9.32 10.74
N GLU A 31 5.75 -8.72 10.93
CA GLU A 31 4.47 -9.29 10.51
C GLU A 31 3.99 -8.57 9.23
N LEU A 32 3.53 -9.33 8.24
CA LEU A 32 2.87 -8.83 7.04
C LEU A 32 1.39 -9.19 7.08
N TYR A 33 0.53 -8.19 7.12
CA TYR A 33 -0.92 -8.35 7.02
C TYR A 33 -1.34 -8.23 5.56
N SER A 34 -1.70 -9.38 4.97
CA SER A 34 -2.05 -9.50 3.55
C SER A 34 -3.54 -9.71 3.34
N SER A 35 -4.07 -9.04 2.33
CA SER A 35 -5.43 -9.30 1.84
C SER A 35 -5.51 -10.44 0.82
N ASN A 36 -4.35 -10.98 0.42
CA ASN A 36 -4.27 -12.17 -0.45
C ASN A 36 -3.10 -13.09 -0.02
N PRO A 37 -3.22 -13.75 1.14
CA PRO A 37 -2.14 -14.57 1.68
C PRO A 37 -1.83 -15.80 0.82
N GLU A 38 -2.75 -16.27 -0.02
CA GLU A 38 -2.50 -17.39 -0.94
C GLU A 38 -1.46 -17.03 -1.99
N ASP A 39 -1.54 -15.82 -2.57
CA ASP A 39 -0.50 -15.32 -3.47
C ASP A 39 0.84 -15.19 -2.76
N ASP A 40 0.84 -14.71 -1.52
CA ASP A 40 2.08 -14.56 -0.75
C ASP A 40 2.74 -15.90 -0.45
N MET A 41 1.97 -16.93 -0.11
CA MET A 41 2.49 -18.30 0.07
C MET A 41 3.04 -18.87 -1.23
N LYS A 42 2.37 -18.63 -2.36
CA LYS A 42 2.84 -19.06 -3.69
C LYS A 42 4.23 -18.50 -4.02
N TYR A 43 4.52 -17.27 -3.58
CA TYR A 43 5.83 -16.62 -3.78
C TYR A 43 6.74 -16.73 -2.55
N HIS A 44 6.45 -17.64 -1.61
CA HIS A 44 7.29 -17.95 -0.44
C HIS A 44 7.60 -16.72 0.45
N ILE A 45 6.64 -15.81 0.58
CA ILE A 45 6.77 -14.64 1.48
C ILE A 45 6.71 -15.05 2.95
N ASP A 46 6.02 -16.13 3.26
CA ASP A 46 5.98 -16.77 4.58
C ASP A 46 7.36 -17.24 5.09
N ASN A 47 8.32 -17.48 4.18
CA ASN A 47 9.73 -17.73 4.53
C ASN A 47 10.52 -16.42 4.83
N VAL A 48 9.97 -15.27 4.49
CA VAL A 48 10.63 -13.96 4.63
C VAL A 48 10.14 -13.22 5.86
N VAL A 49 8.83 -13.23 6.10
CA VAL A 49 8.16 -12.51 7.18
C VAL A 49 7.06 -13.38 7.81
N ILE A 50 6.60 -13.00 9.00
CA ILE A 50 5.46 -13.68 9.64
C ILE A 50 4.18 -13.24 8.91
N LEU A 51 3.70 -14.09 8.00
CA LEU A 51 2.50 -13.81 7.21
C LEU A 51 1.24 -13.90 8.09
N LYS A 52 0.38 -12.90 7.99
CA LYS A 52 -0.92 -12.79 8.67
C LYS A 52 -2.03 -12.53 7.66
N ASP A 53 -3.09 -13.28 7.77
CA ASP A 53 -4.30 -13.08 6.96
C ASP A 53 -5.10 -11.86 7.45
N ASP A 54 -5.27 -10.85 6.58
CA ASP A 54 -6.14 -9.69 6.80
C ASP A 54 -7.42 -9.73 5.96
N THR A 55 -7.70 -10.87 5.29
CA THR A 55 -8.96 -11.04 4.57
C THR A 55 -10.15 -10.98 5.52
N GLN A 56 -11.19 -10.27 5.14
CA GLN A 56 -12.39 -10.14 5.97
C GLN A 56 -13.59 -10.81 5.28
N PRO A 57 -14.39 -11.59 5.98
CA PRO A 57 -15.69 -12.00 5.49
C PRO A 57 -16.57 -10.76 5.31
N LYS A 58 -17.45 -10.79 4.31
CA LYS A 58 -18.44 -9.72 4.12
C LYS A 58 -19.20 -9.45 5.44
N LEU A 59 -19.31 -8.19 5.79
CA LEU A 59 -20.08 -7.74 6.95
C LEU A 59 -21.51 -8.28 6.89
N LYS A 60 -21.92 -8.97 7.95
CA LYS A 60 -23.31 -9.44 8.06
C LYS A 60 -24.24 -8.24 8.22
N LYS A 61 -25.20 -8.07 7.29
CA LYS A 61 -26.15 -6.92 7.25
C LYS A 61 -26.90 -6.67 8.56
N LYS A 62 -27.06 -7.68 9.41
CA LYS A 62 -27.75 -7.57 10.70
C LYS A 62 -26.79 -7.38 11.90
N SER A 63 -25.46 -7.26 11.67
CA SER A 63 -24.53 -7.02 12.77
C SER A 63 -24.68 -5.58 13.29
N PHE A 64 -24.47 -5.37 14.58
CA PHE A 64 -24.46 -4.03 15.19
C PHE A 64 -23.49 -3.08 14.48
N PHE A 65 -22.33 -3.60 14.11
CA PHE A 65 -21.31 -2.81 13.40
C PHE A 65 -21.79 -2.38 12.00
N TYR A 66 -22.46 -3.27 11.25
CA TYR A 66 -23.04 -2.92 9.95
C TYR A 66 -24.14 -1.86 10.10
N ILE A 67 -25.03 -2.02 11.08
CA ILE A 67 -26.11 -1.06 11.33
C ILE A 67 -25.52 0.32 11.65
N LYS A 68 -24.51 0.39 12.51
CA LYS A 68 -23.78 1.64 12.81
C LYS A 68 -23.15 2.24 11.55
N ALA A 69 -22.47 1.44 10.75
CA ALA A 69 -21.84 1.88 9.51
C ALA A 69 -22.87 2.43 8.51
N ALA A 70 -23.99 1.71 8.35
CA ALA A 70 -25.06 2.12 7.46
C ALA A 70 -25.79 3.40 7.92
N ILE A 71 -25.99 3.58 9.23
CA ILE A 71 -26.57 4.81 9.78
C ILE A 71 -25.64 6.00 9.50
N VAL A 72 -24.34 5.87 9.81
CA VAL A 72 -23.37 6.94 9.57
C VAL A 72 -23.31 7.28 8.08
N HIS A 73 -23.20 6.26 7.21
CA HIS A 73 -23.20 6.47 5.76
C HIS A 73 -24.46 7.22 5.30
N LYS A 74 -25.65 6.80 5.75
CA LYS A 74 -26.93 7.41 5.36
C LYS A 74 -27.01 8.91 5.70
N PHE A 75 -26.50 9.32 6.85
CA PHE A 75 -26.59 10.72 7.31
C PHE A 75 -25.41 11.60 6.92
N THR A 76 -24.25 11.03 6.62
CA THR A 76 -23.02 11.79 6.37
C THR A 76 -22.31 11.45 5.06
N SER A 77 -22.82 10.48 4.30
CA SER A 77 -22.15 9.90 3.11
C SER A 77 -20.72 9.41 3.40
N ASN A 78 -20.42 9.08 4.67
CA ASN A 78 -19.09 8.69 5.12
C ASN A 78 -19.00 7.17 5.30
N ASP A 79 -18.09 6.53 4.57
CA ASP A 79 -17.86 5.08 4.58
C ASP A 79 -16.80 4.63 5.61
N TYR A 80 -16.38 5.50 6.49
CA TYR A 80 -15.32 5.25 7.46
C TYR A 80 -15.41 3.88 8.16
N TYR A 81 -16.59 3.51 8.66
CA TYR A 81 -16.77 2.24 9.36
C TYR A 81 -16.67 1.03 8.43
N PHE A 82 -17.07 1.17 7.17
CA PHE A 82 -16.87 0.13 6.17
C PHE A 82 -15.40 -0.01 5.80
N TYR A 83 -14.65 1.10 5.74
CA TYR A 83 -13.23 1.09 5.44
C TYR A 83 -12.40 0.42 6.54
N ILE A 84 -12.62 0.76 7.80
CA ILE A 84 -11.89 0.14 8.92
C ILE A 84 -12.24 -1.33 9.10
N ASP A 85 -13.45 -1.76 8.73
CA ASP A 85 -13.83 -3.17 8.78
C ASP A 85 -12.99 -4.03 7.85
N LYS A 86 -12.62 -3.52 6.68
CA LYS A 86 -11.75 -4.24 5.73
C LYS A 86 -10.38 -4.61 6.30
N HIS A 87 -9.92 -3.89 7.34
CA HIS A 87 -8.64 -4.12 8.01
C HIS A 87 -8.83 -4.41 9.51
N ARG A 88 -9.98 -4.94 9.88
CA ARG A 88 -10.33 -5.20 11.29
C ARG A 88 -9.38 -6.20 11.95
N LYS A 89 -8.98 -7.27 11.25
CA LYS A 89 -8.05 -8.27 11.79
C LYS A 89 -6.71 -7.61 12.14
N PHE A 90 -6.14 -6.83 11.22
CA PHE A 90 -4.94 -6.04 11.46
C PHE A 90 -5.13 -5.08 12.63
N LEU A 91 -6.14 -4.20 12.56
CA LEU A 91 -6.37 -3.16 13.56
C LEU A 91 -6.54 -3.72 14.98
N THR A 92 -7.13 -4.91 15.15
CA THR A 92 -7.29 -5.54 16.47
C THR A 92 -6.00 -6.12 17.04
N LYS A 93 -5.02 -6.42 16.20
CA LYS A 93 -3.73 -7.02 16.60
C LYS A 93 -2.62 -5.99 16.83
N VAL A 94 -2.84 -4.74 16.48
CA VAL A 94 -1.87 -3.67 16.66
C VAL A 94 -1.86 -3.19 18.11
N LYS A 95 -0.65 -3.06 18.68
CA LYS A 95 -0.37 -2.58 20.04
C LYS A 95 0.37 -1.25 19.98
N LYS A 96 0.26 -0.43 21.02
CA LYS A 96 0.86 0.92 21.11
C LYS A 96 2.35 0.97 20.80
N ASN A 97 3.10 -0.08 21.15
CA ASN A 97 4.55 -0.13 20.92
C ASN A 97 4.95 -0.72 19.56
N ASP A 98 3.99 -1.02 18.69
CA ASP A 98 4.27 -1.45 17.33
C ASP A 98 4.63 -0.25 16.45
N ILE A 99 5.38 -0.52 15.38
CA ILE A 99 5.61 0.41 14.27
C ILE A 99 4.88 -0.16 13.06
N CYS A 100 3.98 0.59 12.49
CA CYS A 100 3.15 0.16 11.38
C CYS A 100 3.61 0.80 10.06
N LEU A 101 4.05 -0.01 9.11
CA LEU A 101 4.47 0.42 7.78
C LEU A 101 3.32 0.22 6.80
N SER A 102 2.76 1.32 6.27
CA SER A 102 1.86 1.29 5.12
C SER A 102 2.72 1.07 3.87
N ILE A 103 2.66 -0.14 3.31
CA ILE A 103 3.42 -0.52 2.12
C ILE A 103 2.51 -0.56 0.90
N GLY A 104 3.10 -0.57 -0.31
CA GLY A 104 2.33 -0.66 -1.56
C GLY A 104 2.63 0.46 -2.55
N GLY A 105 3.68 1.24 -2.29
CA GLY A 105 4.29 2.20 -3.24
C GLY A 105 3.33 3.33 -3.70
N ASP A 106 2.38 3.03 -4.53
CA ASP A 106 1.52 4.00 -5.23
C ASP A 106 0.07 4.04 -4.71
N ASN A 107 -0.17 3.60 -3.48
CA ASN A 107 -1.51 3.53 -2.89
C ASN A 107 -2.25 4.88 -2.87
N TYR A 108 -1.54 6.00 -2.74
CA TYR A 108 -2.12 7.35 -2.82
C TYR A 108 -2.30 7.87 -4.25
N CYS A 109 -1.91 7.09 -5.27
CA CYS A 109 -2.10 7.43 -6.68
C CYS A 109 -3.43 6.92 -7.27
N TYR A 110 -4.23 6.18 -6.50
CA TYR A 110 -5.46 5.55 -6.98
C TYR A 110 -6.68 5.95 -6.16
N ALA A 111 -7.85 5.67 -6.71
CA ALA A 111 -9.12 5.75 -5.98
C ALA A 111 -9.14 4.76 -4.79
N GLY A 112 -9.85 5.11 -3.73
CA GLY A 112 -9.95 4.27 -2.52
C GLY A 112 -8.92 4.62 -1.44
N ARG A 113 -8.14 5.69 -1.63
CA ARG A 113 -7.21 6.25 -0.64
C ARG A 113 -7.86 6.62 0.70
N GLU A 114 -9.17 6.80 0.72
CA GLU A 114 -9.96 7.02 1.94
C GLU A 114 -9.86 5.83 2.92
N ILE A 115 -9.63 4.61 2.40
CA ILE A 115 -9.38 3.41 3.21
C ILE A 115 -8.07 3.58 4.00
N LEU A 116 -7.02 4.07 3.34
CA LEU A 116 -5.71 4.33 3.95
C LEU A 116 -5.86 5.35 5.09
N SER A 117 -6.55 6.45 4.79
CA SER A 117 -6.84 7.51 5.77
C SER A 117 -7.63 6.98 6.98
N ALA A 118 -8.63 6.14 6.75
CA ALA A 118 -9.42 5.55 7.83
C ALA A 118 -8.56 4.65 8.73
N VAL A 119 -7.73 3.79 8.15
CA VAL A 119 -6.83 2.89 8.89
C VAL A 119 -5.78 3.68 9.65
N ASN A 120 -5.11 4.65 9.02
CA ASN A 120 -4.10 5.50 9.66
C ASN A 120 -4.70 6.30 10.82
N LYS A 121 -5.91 6.83 10.67
CA LYS A 121 -6.64 7.51 11.76
C LYS A 121 -6.89 6.60 12.96
N GLU A 122 -7.24 5.33 12.74
CA GLU A 122 -7.41 4.36 13.85
C GLU A 122 -6.06 4.03 14.52
N LEU A 123 -4.98 3.87 13.75
CA LEU A 123 -3.65 3.66 14.28
C LEU A 123 -3.19 4.87 15.12
N HIS A 124 -3.43 6.08 14.63
CA HIS A 124 -3.11 7.31 15.36
C HIS A 124 -3.87 7.41 16.69
N LYS A 125 -5.17 7.07 16.72
CA LYS A 125 -5.97 7.01 17.98
C LYS A 125 -5.38 6.02 18.98
N LYS A 126 -4.74 4.95 18.52
CA LYS A 126 -4.07 3.96 19.39
C LYS A 126 -2.68 4.43 19.86
N GLY A 127 -2.20 5.57 19.40
CA GLY A 127 -0.86 6.09 19.70
C GLY A 127 0.27 5.27 19.08
N VAL A 128 -0.01 4.63 17.95
CA VAL A 128 0.95 3.79 17.21
C VAL A 128 1.77 4.67 16.27
N LYS A 129 3.05 4.39 16.14
CA LYS A 129 3.90 5.03 15.13
C LYS A 129 3.60 4.47 13.75
N THR A 130 3.28 5.35 12.81
CA THR A 130 2.96 4.98 11.42
C THR A 130 3.97 5.56 10.45
N VAL A 131 4.34 4.77 9.47
CA VAL A 131 5.24 5.17 8.38
C VAL A 131 4.56 4.87 7.05
N LEU A 132 4.52 5.83 6.16
CA LEU A 132 4.18 5.62 4.76
C LEU A 132 5.47 5.29 4.00
N TRP A 133 5.59 4.05 3.53
CA TRP A 133 6.87 3.46 3.18
C TRP A 133 7.09 3.34 1.67
N GLY A 134 8.09 4.06 1.14
CA GLY A 134 8.49 4.01 -0.27
C GLY A 134 7.37 4.41 -1.23
N CYS A 135 6.67 5.51 -0.94
CA CYS A 135 5.44 5.87 -1.65
C CYS A 135 5.65 6.86 -2.79
N SER A 136 4.69 6.83 -3.72
CA SER A 136 4.38 7.92 -4.67
C SER A 136 3.07 8.58 -4.27
N ILE A 137 2.96 9.88 -4.52
CA ILE A 137 1.76 10.68 -4.25
C ILE A 137 1.30 11.33 -5.55
N ASP A 138 0.02 11.22 -5.87
CA ASP A 138 -0.61 11.88 -7.00
C ASP A 138 -1.11 13.29 -6.58
N GLU A 139 -1.03 14.24 -7.51
CA GLU A 139 -1.54 15.60 -7.30
C GLU A 139 -3.05 15.58 -6.99
N GLU A 140 -3.82 14.70 -7.65
CA GLU A 140 -5.25 14.54 -7.39
C GLU A 140 -5.53 14.16 -5.91
N ALA A 141 -4.66 13.37 -5.28
CA ALA A 141 -4.80 13.04 -3.86
C ALA A 141 -4.76 14.28 -2.97
N LEU A 142 -3.91 15.23 -3.31
CA LEU A 142 -3.70 16.46 -2.55
C LEU A 142 -4.77 17.54 -2.80
N SER A 143 -5.68 17.34 -3.74
CA SER A 143 -6.87 18.18 -3.90
C SER A 143 -7.90 17.95 -2.78
N ASN A 144 -7.80 16.84 -2.03
CA ASN A 144 -8.68 16.51 -0.91
C ASN A 144 -8.04 16.90 0.43
N PRO A 145 -8.58 17.93 1.14
CA PRO A 145 -8.04 18.35 2.45
C PRO A 145 -7.99 17.23 3.49
N ALA A 146 -8.92 16.26 3.43
CA ALA A 146 -8.92 15.13 4.35
C ALA A 146 -7.72 14.20 4.15
N ILE A 147 -7.23 14.07 2.93
CA ILE A 147 -6.01 13.32 2.62
C ILE A 147 -4.76 14.09 3.07
N ILE A 148 -4.73 15.41 2.90
CA ILE A 148 -3.64 16.25 3.42
C ILE A 148 -3.52 16.08 4.94
N GLU A 149 -4.64 16.17 5.66
CA GLU A 149 -4.68 15.96 7.11
C GLU A 149 -4.30 14.52 7.51
N ASP A 150 -4.60 13.55 6.68
CA ASP A 150 -4.16 12.17 6.90
C ASP A 150 -2.64 12.02 6.75
N LEU A 151 -2.07 12.56 5.69
CA LEU A 151 -0.63 12.50 5.44
C LEU A 151 0.18 13.21 6.55
N LYS A 152 -0.35 14.28 7.14
CA LYS A 152 0.25 14.93 8.31
C LYS A 152 0.31 14.04 9.56
N ARG A 153 -0.54 13.02 9.68
CA ARG A 153 -0.56 12.09 10.83
C ARG A 153 0.56 11.07 10.81
N TYR A 154 1.17 10.80 9.66
CA TYR A 154 2.28 9.87 9.60
C TYR A 154 3.49 10.43 10.36
N ASN A 155 4.13 9.59 11.17
CA ASN A 155 5.39 9.95 11.83
C ASN A 155 6.53 10.11 10.83
N LEU A 156 6.48 9.36 9.73
CA LEU A 156 7.45 9.43 8.65
C LEU A 156 6.76 9.07 7.33
N ILE A 157 7.08 9.81 6.28
CA ILE A 157 6.73 9.52 4.90
C ILE A 157 8.04 9.40 4.12
N THR A 158 8.32 8.22 3.58
CA THR A 158 9.44 8.05 2.66
C THR A 158 8.90 8.05 1.23
N VAL A 159 9.23 9.09 0.47
CA VAL A 159 8.87 9.21 -0.95
C VAL A 159 10.01 8.74 -1.83
N ARG A 160 9.70 8.05 -2.91
CA ARG A 160 10.70 7.41 -3.79
C ARG A 160 11.07 8.24 -5.02
N GLU A 161 10.45 9.41 -5.21
CA GLU A 161 10.80 10.34 -6.29
C GLU A 161 10.57 11.81 -5.88
N THR A 162 11.28 12.70 -6.59
CA THR A 162 11.28 14.15 -6.31
C THR A 162 9.94 14.82 -6.59
N LEU A 163 9.11 14.26 -7.49
CA LEU A 163 7.79 14.80 -7.78
C LEU A 163 6.89 14.74 -6.54
N SER A 164 6.77 13.57 -5.93
CA SER A 164 5.98 13.39 -4.70
C SER A 164 6.51 14.28 -3.56
N GLN A 165 7.83 14.43 -3.42
CA GLN A 165 8.41 15.34 -2.43
C GLN A 165 7.98 16.79 -2.66
N LYS A 166 8.04 17.29 -3.90
CA LYS A 166 7.60 18.63 -4.27
C LYS A 166 6.12 18.84 -4.00
N LEU A 167 5.28 17.89 -4.38
CA LEU A 167 3.84 17.94 -4.15
C LEU A 167 3.50 18.05 -2.66
N LEU A 168 4.13 17.24 -1.82
CA LEU A 168 3.96 17.33 -0.35
C LEU A 168 4.45 18.66 0.22
N THR A 169 5.59 19.17 -0.26
CA THR A 169 6.13 20.47 0.14
C THR A 169 5.16 21.59 -0.19
N ASN A 170 4.54 21.58 -1.37
CA ASN A 170 3.59 22.60 -1.82
C ASN A 170 2.34 22.69 -0.93
N VAL A 171 1.96 21.60 -0.27
CA VAL A 171 0.84 21.59 0.69
C VAL A 171 1.30 21.69 2.16
N GLY A 172 2.57 22.04 2.39
CA GLY A 172 3.12 22.30 3.73
C GLY A 172 3.46 21.03 4.54
N ILE A 173 3.61 19.86 3.89
CA ILE A 173 4.04 18.62 4.54
C ILE A 173 5.54 18.43 4.26
N ILE A 174 6.39 18.76 5.23
CA ILE A 174 7.84 18.83 5.05
C ILE A 174 8.59 18.04 6.14
N SER A 175 8.24 18.29 7.41
CA SER A 175 9.04 17.86 8.56
C SER A 175 9.18 16.32 8.67
N ASN A 176 8.13 15.61 8.30
CA ASN A 176 8.02 14.16 8.35
C ASN A 176 8.31 13.46 7.00
N VAL A 177 8.75 14.20 5.96
CA VAL A 177 9.03 13.65 4.62
C VAL A 177 10.53 13.44 4.41
N ARG A 178 10.89 12.31 3.82
CA ARG A 178 12.25 11.98 3.38
C ARG A 178 12.23 11.41 1.97
N LEU A 179 13.07 11.95 1.09
CA LEU A 179 13.32 11.38 -0.23
C LEU A 179 14.31 10.22 -0.09
N VAL A 180 13.95 9.08 -0.62
CA VAL A 180 14.76 7.85 -0.59
C VAL A 180 14.66 7.15 -1.95
N ALA A 181 15.52 6.16 -2.21
CA ALA A 181 15.31 5.26 -3.34
C ALA A 181 14.11 4.32 -3.06
N ASP A 182 13.47 3.81 -4.11
CA ASP A 182 12.48 2.74 -3.95
C ASP A 182 13.16 1.55 -3.24
N PRO A 183 12.57 1.00 -2.16
CA PRO A 183 13.15 -0.13 -1.44
C PRO A 183 13.53 -1.31 -2.34
N ALA A 184 12.79 -1.54 -3.42
CA ALA A 184 13.04 -2.64 -4.35
C ALA A 184 14.46 -2.61 -4.96
N PHE A 185 15.11 -1.44 -5.05
CA PHE A 185 16.49 -1.33 -5.55
C PHE A 185 17.54 -1.98 -4.64
N LEU A 186 17.19 -2.39 -3.44
CA LEU A 186 18.08 -3.16 -2.55
C LEU A 186 18.13 -4.65 -2.87
N LEU A 187 17.25 -5.12 -3.73
CA LEU A 187 17.27 -6.51 -4.16
C LEU A 187 18.38 -6.72 -5.19
N GLU A 188 19.11 -7.81 -5.00
CA GLU A 188 20.10 -8.25 -5.96
C GLU A 188 19.41 -8.95 -7.14
N LYS A 189 20.03 -8.85 -8.32
CA LYS A 189 19.59 -9.64 -9.47
C LYS A 189 19.79 -11.13 -9.17
N THR A 190 18.83 -11.93 -9.56
CA THR A 190 18.99 -13.40 -9.58
C THR A 190 19.24 -13.84 -11.02
N GLU A 191 20.28 -14.62 -11.22
CA GLU A 191 20.52 -15.21 -12.53
C GLU A 191 19.49 -16.29 -12.80
N VAL A 192 18.90 -16.26 -13.99
CA VAL A 192 17.92 -17.23 -14.44
C VAL A 192 18.36 -17.80 -15.79
N THR A 193 18.07 -19.08 -16.02
CA THR A 193 18.26 -19.68 -17.33
C THR A 193 17.26 -19.05 -18.30
N LEU A 194 17.77 -18.39 -19.34
CA LEU A 194 16.93 -17.80 -20.37
C LEU A 194 16.27 -18.91 -21.22
N PRO A 195 15.05 -18.69 -21.71
CA PRO A 195 14.43 -19.60 -22.68
C PRO A 195 15.32 -19.79 -23.91
N GLY A 196 15.38 -21.01 -24.47
CA GLY A 196 16.28 -21.36 -25.58
C GLY A 196 16.07 -20.55 -26.87
N HIS A 197 14.93 -19.87 -27.01
CA HIS A 197 14.65 -18.97 -28.13
C HIS A 197 15.11 -17.52 -27.87
N PHE A 198 15.66 -17.22 -26.69
CA PHE A 198 16.15 -15.90 -26.32
C PHE A 198 17.57 -15.74 -26.88
N LEU A 199 17.71 -14.89 -27.91
CA LEU A 199 18.99 -14.65 -28.56
C LEU A 199 19.55 -13.30 -28.08
N GLU A 200 20.81 -13.32 -27.58
CA GLU A 200 21.53 -12.09 -27.28
C GLU A 200 21.63 -11.21 -28.55
N LYS A 201 21.39 -9.91 -28.36
CA LYS A 201 21.50 -8.84 -29.39
C LYS A 201 20.38 -8.75 -30.43
N ASN A 202 19.47 -9.75 -30.54
CA ASN A 202 18.38 -9.72 -31.53
C ASN A 202 16.99 -9.77 -30.90
N THR A 203 16.89 -9.58 -29.57
CA THR A 203 15.62 -9.66 -28.82
C THR A 203 15.19 -8.28 -28.34
N VAL A 204 13.96 -7.91 -28.66
CA VAL A 204 13.30 -6.71 -28.12
C VAL A 204 12.27 -7.17 -27.09
N GLY A 205 12.47 -6.79 -25.83
CA GLY A 205 11.50 -7.02 -24.77
C GLY A 205 10.42 -5.93 -24.76
N ILE A 206 9.14 -6.32 -24.81
CA ILE A 206 8.01 -5.39 -24.71
C ILE A 206 7.20 -5.77 -23.47
N ASN A 207 7.07 -4.84 -22.52
CA ASN A 207 6.18 -4.98 -21.38
C ASN A 207 4.90 -4.18 -21.59
N LEU A 208 3.75 -4.87 -21.57
CA LEU A 208 2.43 -4.26 -21.73
C LEU A 208 1.69 -4.29 -20.39
N SER A 209 1.44 -3.13 -19.84
CA SER A 209 0.65 -2.99 -18.59
C SER A 209 -0.85 -2.86 -18.89
N SER A 210 -1.66 -3.68 -18.25
CA SER A 210 -3.14 -3.56 -18.30
C SER A 210 -3.64 -2.21 -17.78
N THR A 211 -2.87 -1.54 -16.92
CA THR A 211 -3.20 -0.21 -16.39
C THR A 211 -3.02 0.86 -17.46
N VAL A 212 -1.94 0.79 -18.25
CA VAL A 212 -1.72 1.69 -19.40
C VAL A 212 -2.84 1.51 -20.41
N MET A 213 -3.17 0.27 -20.77
CA MET A 213 -4.27 -0.04 -21.70
C MET A 213 -5.61 0.56 -21.25
N ARG A 214 -5.94 0.46 -19.96
CA ARG A 214 -7.18 1.02 -19.41
C ARG A 214 -7.19 2.55 -19.39
N ARG A 215 -6.07 3.20 -19.14
CA ARG A 215 -5.94 4.67 -19.16
C ARG A 215 -6.10 5.21 -20.59
N GLU A 216 -5.47 4.58 -21.56
CA GLU A 216 -5.61 4.95 -22.98
C GLU A 216 -7.08 4.83 -23.46
N THR A 217 -7.76 3.74 -23.10
CA THR A 217 -9.18 3.55 -23.44
C THR A 217 -10.07 4.64 -22.82
N LYS A 218 -9.83 5.03 -21.57
CA LYS A 218 -10.56 6.12 -20.92
C LYS A 218 -10.25 7.49 -21.53
N ALA A 219 -9.05 7.70 -22.07
CA ALA A 219 -8.67 8.92 -22.78
C ALA A 219 -9.19 8.97 -24.22
N GLY A 220 -9.95 7.98 -24.68
CA GLY A 220 -10.52 7.92 -26.04
C GLY A 220 -9.48 7.61 -27.13
N ILE A 221 -8.30 7.13 -26.75
CA ILE A 221 -7.28 6.72 -27.69
C ILE A 221 -7.69 5.36 -28.26
N THR A 222 -8.34 5.37 -29.42
CA THR A 222 -8.65 4.15 -30.17
C THR A 222 -7.43 3.74 -30.98
N ARG A 223 -6.89 2.57 -30.68
CA ARG A 223 -5.87 1.96 -31.56
C ARG A 223 -6.56 1.47 -32.84
N LYS A 224 -6.13 1.99 -33.99
CA LYS A 224 -6.41 1.39 -35.29
C LYS A 224 -5.46 0.22 -35.53
#